data_7a1d701188279b349e90060411e329bd
#
_entry.id   7a1d701188279b349e90060411e329bd
#
_cell.length_a   1.000
_cell.length_b   1.000
_cell.length_c   1.000
_cell.angle_alpha   90.00
_cell.angle_beta   90.00
_cell.angle_gamma   90.00
#
_symmetry.space_group_name_H-M   'P 1'
#
loop_
_entity.id
_entity.type
_entity.pdbx_description
1 polymer ?
#
loop_
_entity_poly.entity_id
_entity_poly.type
_entity_poly.pdbx_seq_one_letter_code
_entity_poly.pdbx_strand_id
1 'polypeptide(L)'
;MSILYDGDIAIAPLTEGDLPEIYKLNMNYDICVGAGFWVDMPTYQAFAKWMHEYMDKVDHTKCHMAIVARSHVYEQNRSEQFMGVVSAFNMSDYHRTAEVAIRIAPRMQRKGIAKKALGLMLKYLFEIRGYRKVYAQIYASNESSKKLFTSMGFEKEATLEKHEMHMGRYQDVEVYSIWNTMGDRG
;
A
#
# COMPACT_ATOMS: atom_id res chain seq x y z
N MET A 1 1.30 2.22 18.50
CA MET A 1 0.56 1.63 17.37
C MET A 1 0.70 0.12 17.48
N SER A 2 -0.42 -0.62 17.44
CA SER A 2 -0.36 -2.09 17.57
C SER A 2 0.16 -2.68 16.26
N ILE A 3 1.14 -3.55 16.35
CA ILE A 3 1.65 -4.32 15.20
C ILE A 3 0.61 -5.37 14.84
N LEU A 4 0.24 -5.43 13.57
CA LEU A 4 -0.68 -6.42 13.04
C LEU A 4 0.10 -7.52 12.31
N TYR A 5 -0.28 -8.78 12.50
CA TYR A 5 0.38 -9.91 11.87
C TYR A 5 -0.61 -11.02 11.46
N ASP A 6 -0.22 -11.77 10.44
CA ASP A 6 -0.89 -12.97 9.95
C ASP A 6 0.18 -14.04 9.66
N GLY A 7 0.26 -15.05 10.52
CA GLY A 7 1.35 -16.03 10.50
C GLY A 7 2.71 -15.37 10.70
N ASP A 8 3.59 -15.54 9.72
CA ASP A 8 4.96 -15.02 9.75
C ASP A 8 5.10 -13.61 9.15
N ILE A 9 3.99 -12.99 8.71
CA ILE A 9 4.00 -11.68 8.09
C ILE A 9 3.41 -10.66 9.04
N ALA A 10 4.04 -9.49 9.15
CA ALA A 10 3.54 -8.35 9.89
C ALA A 10 3.55 -7.09 9.03
N ILE A 11 2.66 -6.15 9.34
CA ILE A 11 2.75 -4.77 8.93
C ILE A 11 3.12 -3.90 10.13
N ALA A 12 4.08 -3.02 9.94
CA ALA A 12 4.66 -2.22 11.01
C ALA A 12 5.01 -0.81 10.51
N PRO A 13 5.10 0.18 11.40
CA PRO A 13 5.62 1.50 11.03
C PRO A 13 6.98 1.38 10.34
N LEU A 14 7.25 2.32 9.44
CA LEU A 14 8.54 2.40 8.76
C LEU A 14 9.65 2.73 9.77
N THR A 15 10.83 2.19 9.51
CA THR A 15 12.08 2.51 10.23
C THR A 15 13.14 3.00 9.26
N GLU A 16 14.20 3.61 9.78
CA GLU A 16 15.37 4.00 9.00
C GLU A 16 15.95 2.85 8.17
N GLY A 17 15.95 1.64 8.74
CA GLY A 17 16.46 0.45 8.07
C GLY A 17 15.62 -0.02 6.87
N ASP A 18 14.38 0.47 6.72
CA ASP A 18 13.53 0.16 5.57
C ASP A 18 13.82 1.06 4.36
N LEU A 19 14.41 2.24 4.59
CA LEU A 19 14.57 3.27 3.55
C LEU A 19 15.35 2.80 2.32
N PRO A 20 16.46 2.06 2.44
CA PRO A 20 17.18 1.54 1.28
C PRO A 20 16.32 0.62 0.41
N GLU A 21 15.50 -0.22 1.02
CA GLU A 21 14.63 -1.15 0.30
C GLU A 21 13.44 -0.43 -0.34
N ILE A 22 12.87 0.58 0.33
CA ILE A 22 11.81 1.44 -0.24
C ILE A 22 12.37 2.22 -1.43
N TYR A 23 13.59 2.75 -1.32
CA TYR A 23 14.25 3.41 -2.44
C TYR A 23 14.42 2.49 -3.64
N LYS A 24 14.87 1.24 -3.42
CA LYS A 24 14.98 0.23 -4.49
C LYS A 24 13.63 -0.08 -5.12
N LEU A 25 12.54 -0.16 -4.33
CA LEU A 25 11.19 -0.32 -4.86
C LEU A 25 10.77 0.85 -5.74
N ASN A 26 11.05 2.09 -5.30
CA ASN A 26 10.69 3.30 -6.04
C ASN A 26 11.52 3.48 -7.32
N MET A 27 12.72 2.89 -7.37
CA MET A 27 13.60 2.92 -8.55
C MET A 27 13.37 1.70 -9.47
N ASN A 28 12.52 0.76 -9.10
CA ASN A 28 12.23 -0.41 -9.93
C ASN A 28 11.21 -0.05 -11.01
N TYR A 29 11.67 -0.05 -12.26
CA TYR A 29 10.86 0.34 -13.42
C TYR A 29 9.54 -0.45 -13.52
N ASP A 30 9.59 -1.78 -13.42
CA ASP A 30 8.41 -2.63 -13.59
C ASP A 30 7.35 -2.38 -12.49
N ILE A 31 7.81 -2.09 -11.26
CA ILE A 31 6.93 -1.74 -10.14
C ILE A 31 6.30 -0.36 -10.36
N CYS A 32 7.09 0.62 -10.76
CA CYS A 32 6.60 1.98 -11.00
C CYS A 32 5.62 2.03 -12.16
N VAL A 33 5.91 1.32 -13.25
CA VAL A 33 5.01 1.19 -14.40
C VAL A 33 3.69 0.53 -14.00
N GLY A 34 3.74 -0.57 -13.22
CA GLY A 34 2.53 -1.25 -12.76
C GLY A 34 1.69 -0.46 -11.76
N ALA A 35 2.32 0.44 -10.99
CA ALA A 35 1.69 1.19 -9.91
C ALA A 35 1.28 2.62 -10.29
N GLY A 36 1.63 3.08 -11.51
CA GLY A 36 1.29 4.43 -11.95
C GLY A 36 2.08 5.57 -11.30
N PHE A 37 3.18 5.26 -10.65
CA PHE A 37 4.01 6.30 -10.05
C PHE A 37 4.97 6.91 -11.08
N TRP A 38 5.05 8.24 -11.10
CA TRP A 38 6.15 8.95 -11.74
C TRP A 38 7.44 8.64 -10.99
N VAL A 39 8.44 8.22 -11.75
CA VAL A 39 9.78 8.06 -11.20
C VAL A 39 10.50 9.39 -11.38
N ASP A 40 10.27 10.32 -10.46
CA ASP A 40 11.29 11.33 -10.20
C ASP A 40 12.49 10.52 -9.67
N MET A 41 13.58 10.50 -10.40
CA MET A 41 14.78 9.75 -9.99
C MET A 41 15.60 10.58 -8.98
N PRO A 42 15.16 10.73 -7.72
CA PRO A 42 15.91 11.46 -6.72
C PRO A 42 17.17 10.68 -6.36
N THR A 43 18.21 11.38 -5.93
CA THR A 43 19.31 10.71 -5.23
C THR A 43 18.79 10.06 -3.96
N TYR A 44 19.51 9.03 -3.45
CA TYR A 44 19.15 8.41 -2.18
C TYR A 44 19.07 9.42 -1.02
N GLN A 45 19.99 10.40 -0.98
CA GLN A 45 19.99 11.45 0.04
C GLN A 45 18.73 12.32 -0.01
N ALA A 46 18.30 12.73 -1.20
CA ALA A 46 17.08 13.53 -1.38
C ALA A 46 15.83 12.72 -0.98
N PHE A 47 15.78 11.45 -1.37
CA PHE A 47 14.72 10.51 -0.97
C PHE A 47 14.70 10.30 0.55
N ALA A 48 15.84 10.01 1.18
CA ALA A 48 15.93 9.78 2.62
C ALA A 48 15.50 11.02 3.41
N LYS A 49 15.94 12.22 3.00
CA LYS A 49 15.50 13.48 3.61
C LYS A 49 13.98 13.64 3.57
N TRP A 50 13.36 13.40 2.41
CA TRP A 50 11.89 13.46 2.28
C TRP A 50 11.19 12.42 3.15
N MET A 51 11.72 11.20 3.25
CA MET A 51 11.17 10.14 4.09
C MET A 51 11.30 10.46 5.58
N HIS A 52 12.42 11.07 6.04
CA HIS A 52 12.57 11.53 7.41
C HIS A 52 11.51 12.58 7.76
N GLU A 53 11.34 13.59 6.90
CA GLU A 53 10.30 14.60 7.09
C GLU A 53 8.89 13.99 7.16
N TYR A 54 8.65 12.90 6.44
CA TYR A 54 7.40 12.14 6.50
C TYR A 54 7.27 11.36 7.81
N MET A 55 8.32 10.65 8.24
CA MET A 55 8.30 9.81 9.44
C MET A 55 8.20 10.63 10.74
N ASP A 56 8.74 11.83 10.74
CA ASP A 56 8.70 12.78 11.89
C ASP A 56 7.32 13.44 12.08
N LYS A 57 6.42 13.32 11.11
CA LYS A 57 5.10 13.94 11.16
C LYS A 57 4.01 12.92 11.41
N VAL A 58 3.06 13.26 12.28
CA VAL A 58 1.79 12.54 12.38
C VAL A 58 0.87 13.06 11.28
N ASP A 59 0.63 12.27 10.26
CA ASP A 59 -0.28 12.59 9.16
C ASP A 59 -1.50 11.68 9.23
N HIS A 60 -2.66 12.26 9.52
CA HIS A 60 -3.92 11.51 9.64
C HIS A 60 -4.53 11.15 8.29
N THR A 61 -4.04 11.74 7.19
CA THR A 61 -4.57 11.54 5.84
C THR A 61 -3.87 10.40 5.08
N LYS A 62 -2.79 9.87 5.63
CA LYS A 62 -2.04 8.75 5.04
C LYS A 62 -1.28 7.96 6.08
N CYS A 63 -1.04 6.69 5.77
CA CYS A 63 -0.09 5.87 6.51
C CYS A 63 0.61 4.89 5.57
N HIS A 64 1.91 4.75 5.74
CA HIS A 64 2.73 3.77 5.02
C HIS A 64 3.32 2.80 6.04
N MET A 65 3.16 1.51 5.79
CA MET A 65 3.66 0.45 6.68
C MET A 65 4.58 -0.49 5.89
N ALA A 66 5.72 -0.84 6.50
CA ALA A 66 6.56 -1.90 5.98
C ALA A 66 5.88 -3.25 6.16
N ILE A 67 6.03 -4.12 5.16
CA ILE A 67 5.68 -5.53 5.22
C ILE A 67 6.96 -6.28 5.53
N VAL A 68 7.02 -6.95 6.69
CA VAL A 68 8.23 -7.60 7.19
C VAL A 68 7.91 -8.97 7.81
N ALA A 69 8.96 -9.78 8.07
CA ALA A 69 8.81 -10.98 8.86
C ALA A 69 8.46 -10.60 10.31
N ARG A 70 7.47 -11.30 10.89
CA ARG A 70 6.98 -11.04 12.25
C ARG A 70 8.09 -11.09 13.30
N SER A 71 9.04 -12.03 13.17
CA SER A 71 10.17 -12.17 14.09
C SER A 71 11.10 -10.95 14.16
N HIS A 72 11.11 -10.10 13.13
CA HIS A 72 12.01 -8.96 12.99
C HIS A 72 11.30 -7.61 13.08
N VAL A 73 10.04 -7.61 13.48
CA VAL A 73 9.17 -6.43 13.46
C VAL A 73 9.67 -5.27 14.34
N TYR A 74 10.42 -5.59 15.41
CA TYR A 74 10.99 -4.60 16.34
C TYR A 74 12.43 -4.20 16.02
N GLU A 75 13.04 -4.80 15.02
CA GLU A 75 14.41 -4.48 14.62
C GLU A 75 14.46 -3.16 13.85
N GLN A 76 15.46 -2.34 14.16
CA GLN A 76 15.69 -1.07 13.45
C GLN A 76 16.26 -1.31 12.05
N ASN A 77 17.13 -2.31 11.90
CA ASN A 77 17.67 -2.72 10.60
C ASN A 77 17.10 -4.10 10.23
N ARG A 78 16.09 -4.10 9.38
CA ARG A 78 15.37 -5.28 8.91
C ARG A 78 15.29 -5.36 7.38
N SER A 79 16.29 -4.78 6.71
CA SER A 79 16.31 -4.69 5.25
C SER A 79 16.25 -6.06 4.55
N GLU A 80 16.89 -7.09 5.12
CA GLU A 80 16.83 -8.45 4.59
C GLU A 80 15.44 -9.07 4.70
N GLN A 81 14.66 -8.71 5.72
CA GLN A 81 13.32 -9.19 6.01
C GLN A 81 12.23 -8.30 5.42
N PHE A 82 12.61 -7.22 4.77
CA PHE A 82 11.69 -6.33 4.09
C PHE A 82 11.07 -7.02 2.88
N MET A 83 9.75 -7.02 2.83
CA MET A 83 8.96 -7.70 1.78
C MET A 83 8.23 -6.73 0.86
N GLY A 84 8.03 -5.48 1.32
CA GLY A 84 7.29 -4.48 0.57
C GLY A 84 6.70 -3.39 1.44
N VAL A 85 5.80 -2.62 0.86
CA VAL A 85 5.04 -1.55 1.54
C VAL A 85 3.57 -1.72 1.24
N VAL A 86 2.73 -1.59 2.27
CA VAL A 86 1.29 -1.38 2.15
C VAL A 86 0.95 0.01 2.66
N SER A 87 0.12 0.72 1.93
CA SER A 87 -0.19 2.13 2.19
C SER A 87 -1.69 2.34 2.23
N ALA A 88 -2.13 3.24 3.11
CA ALA A 88 -3.42 3.90 3.01
C ALA A 88 -3.17 5.40 2.85
N PHE A 89 -3.91 6.05 1.98
CA PHE A 89 -3.81 7.48 1.69
C PHE A 89 -5.19 8.00 1.27
N ASN A 90 -5.31 9.30 1.02
CA ASN A 90 -6.61 9.95 0.83
C ASN A 90 -7.59 9.58 1.95
N MET A 91 -7.04 9.41 3.17
CA MET A 91 -7.81 9.01 4.35
C MET A 91 -8.67 10.18 4.81
N SER A 92 -9.97 9.95 4.93
CA SER A 92 -10.93 10.93 5.42
C SER A 92 -11.65 10.40 6.64
N ASP A 93 -11.33 10.96 7.82
CA ASP A 93 -12.03 10.61 9.05
C ASP A 93 -13.49 11.11 9.04
N TYR A 94 -13.78 12.14 8.26
CA TYR A 94 -15.16 12.66 8.09
C TYR A 94 -16.01 11.72 7.24
N HIS A 95 -15.51 11.31 6.06
CA HIS A 95 -16.23 10.41 5.15
C HIS A 95 -16.07 8.93 5.50
N ARG A 96 -15.12 8.61 6.40
CA ARG A 96 -14.75 7.24 6.75
C ARG A 96 -14.33 6.41 5.54
N THR A 97 -13.53 7.02 4.65
CA THR A 97 -13.01 6.41 3.43
C THR A 97 -11.49 6.49 3.39
N ALA A 98 -10.87 5.47 2.78
CA ALA A 98 -9.43 5.44 2.54
C ALA A 98 -9.13 4.78 1.21
N GLU A 99 -8.07 5.24 0.53
CA GLU A 99 -7.49 4.57 -0.61
C GLU A 99 -6.34 3.68 -0.16
N VAL A 100 -6.18 2.50 -0.76
CA VAL A 100 -5.08 1.59 -0.43
C VAL A 100 -4.27 1.21 -1.65
N ALA A 101 -2.96 1.07 -1.45
CA ALA A 101 -2.03 0.52 -2.42
C ALA A 101 -1.04 -0.42 -1.76
N ILE A 102 -0.49 -1.34 -2.56
CA ILE A 102 0.49 -2.30 -2.08
C ILE A 102 1.59 -2.52 -3.13
N ARG A 103 2.82 -2.58 -2.67
CA ARG A 103 3.99 -2.88 -3.49
C ARG A 103 4.82 -3.96 -2.81
N ILE A 104 5.08 -5.05 -3.53
CA ILE A 104 5.86 -6.19 -3.02
C ILE A 104 7.22 -6.21 -3.72
N ALA A 105 8.28 -6.37 -2.95
CA ALA A 105 9.64 -6.52 -3.48
C ALA A 105 9.68 -7.68 -4.48
N PRO A 106 10.36 -7.54 -5.65
CA PRO A 106 10.34 -8.56 -6.71
C PRO A 106 10.67 -9.97 -6.21
N ARG A 107 11.68 -10.09 -5.32
CA ARG A 107 12.09 -11.35 -4.69
C ARG A 107 11.00 -12.00 -3.81
N MET A 108 9.98 -11.23 -3.43
CA MET A 108 8.92 -11.65 -2.51
C MET A 108 7.56 -11.83 -3.19
N GLN A 109 7.47 -11.55 -4.48
CA GLN A 109 6.22 -11.73 -5.24
C GLN A 109 5.82 -13.21 -5.37
N ARG A 110 4.53 -13.44 -5.68
CA ARG A 110 3.93 -14.78 -5.89
C ARG A 110 4.01 -15.74 -4.68
N LYS A 111 4.23 -15.22 -3.47
CA LYS A 111 4.30 -15.99 -2.20
C LYS A 111 3.07 -15.76 -1.30
N GLY A 112 1.99 -15.16 -1.81
CA GLY A 112 0.79 -14.84 -1.01
C GLY A 112 0.93 -13.63 -0.06
N ILE A 113 2.11 -12.99 -0.01
CA ILE A 113 2.43 -11.91 0.93
C ILE A 113 1.50 -10.71 0.73
N ALA A 114 1.23 -10.33 -0.53
CA ALA A 114 0.34 -9.21 -0.82
C ALA A 114 -1.07 -9.40 -0.23
N LYS A 115 -1.62 -10.61 -0.34
CA LYS A 115 -2.95 -10.94 0.19
C LYS A 115 -3.01 -10.80 1.71
N LYS A 116 -2.01 -11.33 2.42
CA LYS A 116 -1.92 -11.24 3.89
C LYS A 116 -1.73 -9.79 4.35
N ALA A 117 -0.80 -9.07 3.75
CA ALA A 117 -0.53 -7.68 4.12
C ALA A 117 -1.72 -6.75 3.83
N LEU A 118 -2.41 -6.93 2.71
CA LEU A 118 -3.63 -6.18 2.41
C LEU A 118 -4.75 -6.52 3.40
N GLY A 119 -4.91 -7.80 3.79
CA GLY A 119 -5.85 -8.20 4.83
C GLY A 119 -5.58 -7.55 6.18
N LEU A 120 -4.30 -7.43 6.58
CA LEU A 120 -3.90 -6.73 7.79
C LEU A 120 -4.19 -5.22 7.70
N MET A 121 -3.99 -4.59 6.54
CA MET A 121 -4.33 -3.19 6.31
C MET A 121 -5.84 -2.97 6.38
N LEU A 122 -6.65 -3.84 5.78
CA LEU A 122 -8.11 -3.78 5.89
C LEU A 122 -8.58 -3.93 7.34
N LYS A 123 -7.99 -4.87 8.09
CA LYS A 123 -8.26 -5.02 9.52
C LYS A 123 -7.94 -3.73 10.30
N TYR A 124 -6.80 -3.11 10.01
CA TYR A 124 -6.44 -1.81 10.60
C TYR A 124 -7.48 -0.75 10.29
N LEU A 125 -7.86 -0.59 9.03
CA LEU A 125 -8.79 0.45 8.60
C LEU A 125 -10.21 0.20 9.11
N PHE A 126 -10.71 -1.01 9.05
CA PHE A 126 -12.09 -1.32 9.43
C PHE A 126 -12.28 -1.46 10.94
N GLU A 127 -11.43 -2.26 11.61
CA GLU A 127 -11.64 -2.60 13.02
C GLU A 127 -11.04 -1.55 13.96
N ILE A 128 -9.86 -1.00 13.63
CA ILE A 128 -9.14 -0.07 14.52
C ILE A 128 -9.49 1.37 14.22
N ARG A 129 -9.53 1.78 12.94
CA ARG A 129 -9.82 3.15 12.53
C ARG A 129 -11.31 3.40 12.28
N GLY A 130 -12.15 2.35 12.19
CA GLY A 130 -13.59 2.46 11.99
C GLY A 130 -13.99 3.05 10.64
N TYR A 131 -13.17 2.83 9.60
CA TYR A 131 -13.52 3.25 8.24
C TYR A 131 -14.67 2.38 7.73
N ARG A 132 -15.54 2.96 6.89
CA ARG A 132 -16.68 2.24 6.33
C ARG A 132 -16.43 1.73 4.91
N LYS A 133 -15.56 2.41 4.14
CA LYS A 133 -15.24 2.07 2.75
C LYS A 133 -13.74 2.20 2.50
N VAL A 134 -13.16 1.19 1.87
CA VAL A 134 -11.79 1.22 1.37
C VAL A 134 -11.82 1.01 -0.13
N TYR A 135 -11.04 1.78 -0.88
CA TYR A 135 -10.97 1.65 -2.33
C TYR A 135 -9.54 1.63 -2.83
N ALA A 136 -9.35 1.20 -4.06
CA ALA A 136 -8.09 1.21 -4.77
C ALA A 136 -8.31 1.68 -6.20
N GLN A 137 -7.40 2.48 -6.72
CA GLN A 137 -7.35 2.87 -8.12
C GLN A 137 -6.33 2.01 -8.85
N ILE A 138 -6.73 1.36 -9.91
CA ILE A 138 -5.93 0.35 -10.60
C ILE A 138 -5.99 0.62 -12.09
N TYR A 139 -4.84 0.72 -12.76
CA TYR A 139 -4.83 0.78 -14.23
C TYR A 139 -5.57 -0.40 -14.82
N ALA A 140 -6.41 -0.15 -15.80
CA ALA A 140 -7.20 -1.18 -16.49
C ALA A 140 -6.31 -2.31 -17.06
N SER A 141 -5.06 -2.00 -17.39
CA SER A 141 -4.05 -2.96 -17.87
C SER A 141 -3.38 -3.79 -16.76
N ASN A 142 -3.52 -3.41 -15.47
CA ASN A 142 -2.85 -4.12 -14.36
C ASN A 142 -3.67 -5.32 -13.86
N GLU A 143 -3.66 -6.40 -14.65
CA GLU A 143 -4.39 -7.65 -14.34
C GLU A 143 -3.96 -8.27 -12.99
N SER A 144 -2.71 -8.12 -12.58
CA SER A 144 -2.21 -8.70 -11.34
C SER A 144 -2.83 -8.03 -10.11
N SER A 145 -2.93 -6.70 -10.10
CA SER A 145 -3.62 -5.94 -9.05
C SER A 145 -5.11 -6.24 -9.04
N LYS A 146 -5.77 -6.22 -10.20
CA LYS A 146 -7.21 -6.54 -10.30
C LYS A 146 -7.52 -7.91 -9.68
N LYS A 147 -6.74 -8.93 -10.01
CA LYS A 147 -6.89 -10.28 -9.41
C LYS A 147 -6.66 -10.28 -7.90
N LEU A 148 -5.65 -9.56 -7.41
CA LEU A 148 -5.40 -9.45 -5.98
C LEU A 148 -6.62 -8.82 -5.27
N PHE A 149 -7.03 -7.63 -5.68
CA PHE A 149 -8.11 -6.91 -5.02
C PHE A 149 -9.45 -7.64 -5.11
N THR A 150 -9.81 -8.20 -6.25
CA THR A 150 -11.00 -9.04 -6.39
C THR A 150 -10.97 -10.26 -5.48
N SER A 151 -9.80 -10.92 -5.33
CA SER A 151 -9.64 -12.07 -4.40
C SER A 151 -9.80 -11.70 -2.93
N MET A 152 -9.75 -10.40 -2.61
CA MET A 152 -9.95 -9.84 -1.27
C MET A 152 -11.37 -9.31 -1.05
N GLY A 153 -12.28 -9.49 -2.02
CA GLY A 153 -13.67 -9.05 -1.93
C GLY A 153 -13.91 -7.62 -2.41
N PHE A 154 -12.92 -7.00 -3.04
CA PHE A 154 -13.19 -5.72 -3.71
C PHE A 154 -13.99 -5.93 -4.98
N GLU A 155 -14.97 -5.06 -5.21
CA GLU A 155 -15.81 -5.02 -6.39
C GLU A 155 -15.49 -3.77 -7.22
N LYS A 156 -15.54 -3.92 -8.55
CA LYS A 156 -15.35 -2.80 -9.45
C LYS A 156 -16.53 -1.84 -9.33
N GLU A 157 -16.26 -0.59 -8.96
CA GLU A 157 -17.26 0.44 -8.74
C GLU A 157 -17.39 1.39 -9.95
N ALA A 158 -16.25 1.73 -10.57
CA ALA A 158 -16.23 2.67 -11.69
C ALA A 158 -15.04 2.42 -12.62
N THR A 159 -15.14 3.02 -13.82
CA THR A 159 -14.02 3.22 -14.73
C THR A 159 -13.90 4.70 -15.03
N LEU A 160 -12.72 5.25 -14.84
CA LEU A 160 -12.35 6.60 -15.21
C LEU A 160 -11.63 6.52 -16.56
N GLU A 161 -12.34 6.88 -17.63
CA GLU A 161 -11.80 6.73 -18.99
C GLU A 161 -10.68 7.74 -19.26
N LYS A 162 -9.56 7.27 -19.82
CA LYS A 162 -8.39 8.08 -20.20
C LYS A 162 -7.93 9.03 -19.08
N HIS A 163 -8.01 8.56 -17.84
CA HIS A 163 -7.88 9.37 -16.65
C HIS A 163 -6.44 9.81 -16.38
N GLU A 164 -5.48 8.94 -16.59
CA GLU A 164 -4.08 9.21 -16.31
C GLU A 164 -3.19 9.03 -17.52
N MET A 165 -2.18 9.91 -17.63
CA MET A 165 -1.10 9.77 -18.59
C MET A 165 -0.09 8.77 -18.04
N HIS A 166 0.11 7.66 -18.74
CA HIS A 166 1.08 6.65 -18.37
C HIS A 166 1.83 6.16 -19.60
N MET A 167 3.16 6.16 -19.56
CA MET A 167 4.01 5.73 -20.68
C MET A 167 3.66 6.39 -22.02
N GLY A 168 3.36 7.70 -22.00
CA GLY A 168 3.00 8.48 -23.20
C GLY A 168 1.61 8.19 -23.77
N ARG A 169 0.76 7.48 -23.06
CA ARG A 169 -0.63 7.18 -23.45
C ARG A 169 -1.57 7.43 -22.29
N TYR A 170 -2.78 7.91 -22.59
CA TYR A 170 -3.84 7.96 -21.59
C TYR A 170 -4.34 6.55 -21.30
N GLN A 171 -4.43 6.23 -20.01
CA GLN A 171 -4.89 4.94 -19.48
C GLN A 171 -6.20 5.14 -18.74
N ASP A 172 -7.07 4.14 -18.85
CA ASP A 172 -8.23 4.04 -18.00
C ASP A 172 -7.80 3.58 -16.60
N VAL A 173 -8.45 4.16 -15.59
CA VAL A 173 -8.29 3.77 -14.19
C VAL A 173 -9.59 3.15 -13.71
N GLU A 174 -9.52 1.93 -13.21
CA GLU A 174 -10.64 1.24 -12.59
C GLU A 174 -10.60 1.44 -11.08
N VAL A 175 -11.73 1.84 -10.52
CA VAL A 175 -11.91 1.98 -9.07
C VAL A 175 -12.53 0.71 -8.54
N TYR A 176 -11.84 0.06 -7.62
CA TYR A 176 -12.34 -1.11 -6.89
C TYR A 176 -12.57 -0.73 -5.43
N SER A 177 -13.67 -1.16 -4.84
CA SER A 177 -14.02 -0.82 -3.46
C SER A 177 -14.49 -2.04 -2.66
N ILE A 178 -14.32 -1.95 -1.34
CA ILE A 178 -14.82 -2.89 -0.36
C ILE A 178 -15.44 -2.13 0.81
N TRP A 179 -16.57 -2.62 1.32
CA TRP A 179 -17.28 -2.00 2.42
C TRP A 179 -17.10 -2.79 3.71
N ASN A 180 -17.05 -2.07 4.83
CA ASN A 180 -17.04 -2.68 6.15
C ASN A 180 -18.45 -3.19 6.48
N THR A 181 -18.66 -4.48 6.37
CA THR A 181 -19.94 -5.12 6.70
C THR A 181 -20.19 -5.29 8.18
N MET A 182 -19.18 -5.02 9.05
CA MET A 182 -19.33 -5.14 10.50
C MET A 182 -20.05 -3.95 11.13
N GLY A 183 -20.17 -2.82 10.43
CA GLY A 183 -20.76 -1.56 10.96
C GLY A 183 -22.24 -1.38 10.71
N ASP A 184 -22.88 -2.19 9.86
CA ASP A 184 -24.29 -2.07 9.50
C ASP A 184 -25.24 -2.83 10.44
N ARG A 185 -24.80 -3.18 11.65
CA ARG A 185 -25.65 -3.76 12.68
C ARG A 185 -26.03 -2.70 13.73
N GLY A 186 -26.75 -1.70 13.28
CA GLY A 186 -27.31 -0.70 14.15
C GLY A 186 -28.49 -0.01 13.54
#